data_b82e6fd05a891c0cb14b154909079eae
#
_entry.id   b82e6fd05a891c0cb14b154909079eae
#
_cell.length_a   1.000
_cell.length_b   1.000
_cell.length_c   1.000
_cell.angle_alpha   90.00
_cell.angle_beta   90.00
_cell.angle_gamma   90.00
#
_symmetry.space_group_name_H-M   'P 1'
#
loop_
_entity.id
_entity.type
_entity.pdbx_description
1 polymer ?
#
loop_
_entity_poly.entity_id
_entity_poly.type
_entity_poly.pdbx_seq_one_letter_code
_entity_poly.pdbx_strand_id
1 'polypeptide(L)'
;MGYQVKPTDEVKYDGSRVQHAPTTFLLLNKPKGFVATSQGGKINKSVQELIRSGVKSKVPPVGDMGRPMTGLLLFTNDEDLRKKLNNSKGIPMVYQVTLDQVINPEMMKKLKEGQMVFDKIQKVNVISHIQGKSKKEVGVEVHSLSPAILSKLFASVGAKVLNMDRVVYAGLTKKDLPRGNWRKLSAKEIGFLKMIS
;
A
#
# COMPACT_ATOMS: atom_id res chain seq x y z
N MET A 1 -34.16 -5.42 -23.80
CA MET A 1 -34.25 -5.05 -22.34
C MET A 1 -33.46 -6.08 -21.55
N GLY A 2 -32.42 -5.66 -20.81
CA GLY A 2 -31.61 -6.56 -19.99
C GLY A 2 -32.27 -6.75 -18.61
N TYR A 3 -32.36 -7.97 -18.12
CA TYR A 3 -32.79 -8.27 -16.75
C TYR A 3 -31.73 -7.79 -15.76
N GLN A 4 -32.11 -7.01 -14.75
CA GLN A 4 -31.22 -6.62 -13.66
C GLN A 4 -31.24 -7.71 -12.58
N VAL A 5 -30.11 -8.39 -12.40
CA VAL A 5 -29.94 -9.45 -11.42
C VAL A 5 -30.07 -8.89 -10.00
N LYS A 6 -30.97 -9.49 -9.20
CA LYS A 6 -31.17 -9.15 -7.78
C LYS A 6 -30.23 -9.98 -6.90
N PRO A 7 -29.91 -9.53 -5.67
CA PRO A 7 -29.04 -10.28 -4.75
C PRO A 7 -29.56 -11.69 -4.38
N THR A 8 -30.88 -11.92 -4.57
CA THR A 8 -31.55 -13.20 -4.31
C THR A 8 -31.56 -14.14 -5.51
N ASP A 9 -31.13 -13.67 -6.69
CA ASP A 9 -31.21 -14.47 -7.91
C ASP A 9 -30.06 -15.49 -7.99
N GLU A 10 -30.38 -16.70 -8.43
CA GLU A 10 -29.40 -17.72 -8.72
C GLU A 10 -28.91 -17.56 -10.16
N VAL A 11 -27.65 -17.10 -10.32
CA VAL A 11 -27.04 -16.98 -11.64
C VAL A 11 -26.30 -18.27 -11.98
N LYS A 12 -26.61 -18.85 -13.16
CA LYS A 12 -25.91 -20.01 -13.72
C LYS A 12 -25.22 -19.62 -15.02
N TYR A 13 -23.98 -20.08 -15.19
CA TYR A 13 -23.24 -20.00 -16.43
C TYR A 13 -22.84 -21.42 -16.83
N ASP A 14 -23.20 -21.83 -18.04
CA ASP A 14 -22.98 -23.19 -18.55
C ASP A 14 -23.43 -24.28 -17.56
N GLY A 15 -24.63 -24.13 -17.01
CA GLY A 15 -25.22 -25.05 -16.02
C GLY A 15 -24.63 -25.00 -14.62
N SER A 16 -23.51 -24.32 -14.43
CA SER A 16 -22.83 -24.19 -13.15
C SER A 16 -23.25 -22.90 -12.41
N ARG A 17 -23.53 -23.02 -11.10
CA ARG A 17 -23.89 -21.89 -10.26
C ARG A 17 -22.73 -20.92 -10.12
N VAL A 18 -22.92 -19.67 -10.55
CA VAL A 18 -21.94 -18.60 -10.32
C VAL A 18 -22.06 -18.13 -8.87
N GLN A 19 -21.12 -18.55 -8.03
CA GLN A 19 -21.03 -18.06 -6.67
C GLN A 19 -20.11 -16.83 -6.63
N HIS A 20 -20.58 -15.74 -6.02
CA HIS A 20 -19.70 -14.63 -5.68
C HIS A 20 -18.60 -15.13 -4.73
N ALA A 21 -17.35 -14.92 -5.12
CA ALA A 21 -16.24 -15.20 -4.21
C ALA A 21 -16.43 -14.38 -2.92
N PRO A 22 -16.26 -14.97 -1.73
CA PRO A 22 -16.41 -14.26 -0.48
C PRO A 22 -15.45 -13.07 -0.42
N THR A 23 -15.95 -11.94 0.09
CA THR A 23 -15.12 -10.75 0.26
C THR A 23 -13.92 -11.06 1.13
N THR A 24 -12.74 -10.84 0.59
CA THR A 24 -11.46 -11.23 1.17
C THR A 24 -10.59 -10.00 1.41
N PHE A 25 -9.98 -9.94 2.59
CA PHE A 25 -9.04 -8.90 3.00
C PHE A 25 -7.79 -9.53 3.56
N LEU A 26 -6.64 -9.27 2.91
CA LEU A 26 -5.34 -9.77 3.36
C LEU A 26 -4.35 -8.63 3.51
N LEU A 27 -3.50 -8.74 4.52
CA LEU A 27 -2.36 -7.87 4.76
C LEU A 27 -1.09 -8.68 4.58
N LEU A 28 -0.25 -8.27 3.65
CA LEU A 28 1.07 -8.86 3.37
C LEU A 28 2.17 -7.92 3.88
N ASN A 29 3.17 -8.45 4.53
CA ASN A 29 4.44 -7.76 4.73
C ASN A 29 5.37 -8.08 3.55
N LYS A 30 5.24 -7.29 2.47
CA LYS A 30 5.88 -7.51 1.17
C LYS A 30 7.41 -7.52 1.27
N PRO A 31 8.09 -8.57 0.83
CA PRO A 31 9.54 -8.60 0.73
C PRO A 31 10.05 -7.83 -0.50
N LYS A 32 11.35 -7.55 -0.52
CA LYS A 32 12.06 -7.01 -1.68
C LYS A 32 12.03 -8.01 -2.86
N GLY A 33 12.08 -7.51 -4.08
CA GLY A 33 12.16 -8.33 -5.29
C GLY A 33 10.81 -8.69 -5.92
N PHE A 34 9.70 -8.56 -5.20
CA PHE A 34 8.35 -8.78 -5.72
C PHE A 34 7.70 -7.48 -6.19
N VAL A 35 6.81 -7.57 -7.17
CA VAL A 35 6.03 -6.44 -7.70
C VAL A 35 4.57 -6.58 -7.29
N ALA A 36 4.03 -5.50 -6.77
CA ALA A 36 2.59 -5.30 -6.65
C ALA A 36 2.15 -4.32 -7.73
N THR A 37 1.26 -4.74 -8.61
CA THR A 37 0.60 -3.87 -9.58
C THR A 37 -0.85 -4.28 -9.74
N SER A 38 -1.71 -3.29 -9.91
CA SER A 38 -3.11 -3.48 -10.28
C SER A 38 -3.28 -3.77 -11.78
N GLN A 39 -2.26 -3.48 -12.59
CA GLN A 39 -2.26 -3.79 -14.03
C GLN A 39 -2.01 -5.29 -14.25
N GLY A 40 -2.83 -5.89 -15.12
CA GLY A 40 -2.66 -7.29 -15.51
C GLY A 40 -1.40 -7.51 -16.36
N GLY A 41 -0.95 -8.77 -16.44
CA GLY A 41 0.19 -9.18 -17.28
C GLY A 41 0.99 -10.31 -16.64
N LYS A 42 1.85 -10.97 -17.42
CA LYS A 42 2.82 -11.96 -16.92
C LYS A 42 3.98 -11.20 -16.27
N ILE A 43 3.97 -11.12 -14.94
CA ILE A 43 5.03 -10.46 -14.16
C ILE A 43 5.74 -11.54 -13.36
N ASN A 44 7.05 -11.69 -13.59
CA ASN A 44 7.90 -12.54 -12.77
C ASN A 44 7.99 -11.98 -11.34
N LYS A 45 7.82 -12.84 -10.32
CA LYS A 45 7.82 -12.48 -8.90
C LYS A 45 6.74 -11.45 -8.56
N SER A 46 5.49 -11.78 -8.92
CA SER A 46 4.33 -11.03 -8.48
C SER A 46 4.01 -11.33 -7.00
N VAL A 47 3.52 -10.32 -6.27
CA VAL A 47 3.01 -10.51 -4.90
C VAL A 47 1.84 -11.51 -4.81
N GLN A 48 1.16 -11.80 -5.92
CA GLN A 48 0.12 -12.82 -6.00
C GLN A 48 0.66 -14.22 -5.65
N GLU A 49 1.93 -14.50 -5.98
CA GLU A 49 2.58 -15.77 -5.64
C GLU A 49 2.68 -15.97 -4.13
N LEU A 50 2.93 -14.88 -3.38
CA LEU A 50 3.09 -14.92 -1.92
C LEU A 50 1.78 -15.17 -1.17
N ILE A 51 0.64 -14.75 -1.71
CA ILE A 51 -0.67 -14.91 -1.07
C ILE A 51 -1.46 -16.11 -1.60
N ARG A 52 -0.93 -16.84 -2.60
CA ARG A 52 -1.63 -17.91 -3.31
C ARG A 52 -2.20 -19.00 -2.39
N SER A 53 -1.51 -19.33 -1.31
CA SER A 53 -1.96 -20.32 -0.33
C SER A 53 -3.19 -19.89 0.49
N GLY A 54 -3.46 -18.58 0.53
CA GLY A 54 -4.54 -17.99 1.36
C GLY A 54 -5.82 -17.67 0.60
N VAL A 55 -5.81 -17.79 -0.73
CA VAL A 55 -6.94 -17.36 -1.55
C VAL A 55 -7.25 -18.40 -2.64
N LYS A 56 -8.54 -18.65 -2.84
CA LYS A 56 -9.04 -19.52 -3.94
C LYS A 56 -9.22 -18.75 -5.25
N SER A 57 -9.31 -17.43 -5.19
CA SER A 57 -9.53 -16.52 -6.32
C SER A 57 -8.47 -15.42 -6.33
N LYS A 58 -8.32 -14.74 -7.47
CA LYS A 58 -7.42 -13.59 -7.59
C LYS A 58 -7.93 -12.43 -6.72
N VAL A 59 -7.10 -11.98 -5.77
CA VAL A 59 -7.37 -10.83 -4.92
C VAL A 59 -6.36 -9.74 -5.24
N PRO A 60 -6.77 -8.62 -5.87
CA PRO A 60 -5.84 -7.57 -6.30
C PRO A 60 -5.28 -6.78 -5.10
N PRO A 61 -4.06 -6.22 -5.23
CA PRO A 61 -3.50 -5.32 -4.23
C PRO A 61 -4.19 -3.96 -4.27
N VAL A 62 -4.14 -3.26 -3.14
CA VAL A 62 -4.52 -1.84 -3.01
C VAL A 62 -3.28 -0.98 -3.21
N GLY A 63 -3.23 -0.28 -4.33
CA GLY A 63 -2.08 0.50 -4.77
C GLY A 63 -0.93 -0.35 -5.33
N ASP A 64 0.03 0.35 -5.92
CA ASP A 64 1.20 -0.25 -6.53
C ASP A 64 2.42 -0.15 -5.61
N MET A 65 3.27 -1.17 -5.65
CA MET A 65 4.51 -1.20 -4.89
C MET A 65 5.60 -1.93 -5.69
N GLY A 66 6.61 -1.17 -6.12
CA GLY A 66 7.71 -1.69 -6.94
C GLY A 66 8.59 -2.71 -6.23
N ARG A 67 9.51 -3.33 -6.99
CA ARG A 67 10.43 -4.37 -6.51
C ARG A 67 11.32 -3.96 -5.34
N PRO A 68 11.93 -2.75 -5.31
CA PRO A 68 12.82 -2.35 -4.23
C PRO A 68 12.10 -2.04 -2.92
N MET A 69 10.79 -1.82 -2.98
CA MET A 69 9.98 -1.41 -1.85
C MET A 69 9.48 -2.58 -1.04
N THR A 70 9.37 -2.37 0.26
CA THR A 70 8.97 -3.39 1.24
C THR A 70 7.86 -2.88 2.15
N GLY A 71 7.28 -3.78 2.94
CA GLY A 71 6.34 -3.44 4.00
C GLY A 71 4.90 -3.78 3.68
N LEU A 72 3.99 -3.15 4.39
CA LEU A 72 2.58 -3.50 4.39
C LEU A 72 1.91 -3.25 3.04
N LEU A 73 1.21 -4.25 2.54
CA LEU A 73 0.41 -4.20 1.33
C LEU A 73 -0.94 -4.87 1.58
N LEU A 74 -2.01 -4.14 1.36
CA LEU A 74 -3.38 -4.62 1.49
C LEU A 74 -3.85 -5.25 0.19
N PHE A 75 -4.64 -6.31 0.29
CA PHE A 75 -5.34 -6.95 -0.83
C PHE A 75 -6.82 -7.07 -0.52
N THR A 76 -7.66 -6.82 -1.50
CA THR A 76 -9.10 -7.05 -1.39
C THR A 76 -9.75 -7.24 -2.75
N ASN A 77 -10.78 -8.08 -2.80
CA ASN A 77 -11.70 -8.20 -3.92
C ASN A 77 -12.97 -7.35 -3.76
N ASP A 78 -13.06 -6.55 -2.68
CA ASP A 78 -14.05 -5.47 -2.54
C ASP A 78 -13.61 -4.31 -3.45
N GLU A 79 -14.19 -4.25 -4.64
CA GLU A 79 -13.77 -3.31 -5.67
C GLU A 79 -14.08 -1.86 -5.31
N ASP A 80 -15.21 -1.62 -4.65
CA ASP A 80 -15.64 -0.29 -4.24
C ASP A 80 -14.70 0.26 -3.16
N LEU A 81 -14.40 -0.54 -2.13
CA LEU A 81 -13.44 -0.15 -1.11
C LEU A 81 -12.04 0.05 -1.70
N ARG A 82 -11.62 -0.82 -2.61
CA ARG A 82 -10.32 -0.69 -3.29
C ARG A 82 -10.22 0.62 -4.08
N LYS A 83 -11.27 1.00 -4.82
CA LYS A 83 -11.34 2.28 -5.54
C LYS A 83 -11.28 3.46 -4.57
N LYS A 84 -12.05 3.42 -3.49
CA LYS A 84 -12.05 4.47 -2.45
C LYS A 84 -10.67 4.63 -1.83
N LEU A 85 -10.02 3.55 -1.38
CA LEU A 85 -8.68 3.58 -0.79
C LEU A 85 -7.61 4.10 -1.77
N ASN A 86 -7.70 3.76 -3.06
CA ASN A 86 -6.77 4.25 -4.08
C ASN A 86 -6.95 5.74 -4.40
N ASN A 87 -8.16 6.25 -4.32
CA ASN A 87 -8.51 7.63 -4.66
C ASN A 87 -8.53 8.57 -3.44
N SER A 88 -8.57 8.03 -2.22
CA SER A 88 -8.56 8.82 -1.00
C SER A 88 -7.26 9.60 -0.85
N LYS A 89 -7.37 10.86 -0.41
CA LYS A 89 -6.22 11.73 -0.12
C LYS A 89 -5.84 11.71 1.38
N GLY A 90 -6.63 11.04 2.21
CA GLY A 90 -6.51 11.07 3.67
C GLY A 90 -5.92 9.82 4.31
N ILE A 91 -5.51 8.80 3.55
CA ILE A 91 -5.02 7.54 4.13
C ILE A 91 -3.66 7.76 4.81
N PRO A 92 -3.56 7.62 6.14
CA PRO A 92 -2.31 7.78 6.86
C PRO A 92 -1.37 6.60 6.57
N MET A 93 -0.13 6.91 6.24
CA MET A 93 0.93 5.94 5.97
C MET A 93 2.21 6.37 6.66
N VAL A 94 2.91 5.44 7.28
CA VAL A 94 4.24 5.67 7.84
C VAL A 94 5.24 4.81 7.11
N TYR A 95 6.31 5.45 6.65
CA TYR A 95 7.44 4.81 6.01
C TYR A 95 8.70 4.95 6.87
N GLN A 96 9.48 3.88 6.96
CA GLN A 96 10.88 3.95 7.31
C GLN A 96 11.67 4.07 6.02
N VAL A 97 12.45 5.13 5.89
CA VAL A 97 13.22 5.44 4.68
C VAL A 97 14.71 5.46 5.01
N THR A 98 15.52 4.75 4.22
CA THR A 98 16.97 4.80 4.28
C THR A 98 17.47 5.65 3.11
N LEU A 99 18.29 6.65 3.41
CA LEU A 99 18.83 7.60 2.46
C LEU A 99 20.33 7.33 2.20
N ASP A 100 20.84 7.80 1.07
CA ASP A 100 22.26 7.75 0.71
C ASP A 100 23.11 8.68 1.59
N GLN A 101 22.52 9.74 2.15
CA GLN A 101 23.17 10.73 2.99
C GLN A 101 22.37 11.07 4.25
N VAL A 102 22.99 11.76 5.17
CA VAL A 102 22.32 12.33 6.35
C VAL A 102 21.40 13.46 5.90
N ILE A 103 20.16 13.43 6.37
CA ILE A 103 19.22 14.52 6.14
C ILE A 103 19.36 15.54 7.28
N ASN A 104 19.55 16.81 6.92
CA ASN A 104 19.68 17.91 7.86
C ASN A 104 18.32 18.59 8.16
N PRO A 105 18.24 19.43 9.20
CA PRO A 105 16.99 20.11 9.57
C PRO A 105 16.39 20.98 8.45
N GLU A 106 17.23 21.62 7.62
CA GLU A 106 16.77 22.46 6.51
C GLU A 106 16.07 21.62 5.44
N MET A 107 16.66 20.48 5.06
CA MET A 107 16.03 19.53 4.11
C MET A 107 14.70 19.02 4.67
N MET A 108 14.64 18.67 5.97
CA MET A 108 13.40 18.24 6.62
C MET A 108 12.33 19.33 6.60
N LYS A 109 12.73 20.59 6.81
CA LYS A 109 11.83 21.75 6.74
C LYS A 109 11.25 21.89 5.33
N LYS A 110 12.09 21.87 4.28
CA LYS A 110 11.65 21.92 2.88
C LYS A 110 10.66 20.82 2.52
N LEU A 111 10.88 19.58 3.02
CA LEU A 111 9.97 18.46 2.80
C LEU A 111 8.59 18.65 3.47
N LYS A 112 8.55 19.32 4.64
CA LYS A 112 7.29 19.65 5.35
C LYS A 112 6.55 20.81 4.71
N GLU A 113 7.26 21.82 4.23
CA GLU A 113 6.69 22.98 3.55
C GLU A 113 6.11 22.59 2.19
N GLY A 114 6.73 21.63 1.52
CA GLY A 114 6.31 21.10 0.23
C GLY A 114 7.28 21.42 -0.90
N GLN A 115 7.34 20.51 -1.85
CA GLN A 115 8.17 20.59 -3.05
C GLN A 115 7.35 20.27 -4.28
N MET A 116 7.69 20.85 -5.41
CA MET A 116 7.04 20.55 -6.68
C MET A 116 7.46 19.16 -7.16
N VAL A 117 6.50 18.24 -7.29
CA VAL A 117 6.70 16.90 -7.82
C VAL A 117 5.56 16.58 -8.79
N PHE A 118 5.86 16.33 -10.06
CA PHE A 118 4.86 16.07 -11.12
C PHE A 118 3.77 17.16 -11.19
N ASP A 119 4.17 18.43 -11.28
CA ASP A 119 3.31 19.61 -11.39
C ASP A 119 2.32 19.82 -10.22
N LYS A 120 2.62 19.20 -9.08
CA LYS A 120 1.86 19.33 -7.84
C LYS A 120 2.79 19.55 -6.65
N ILE A 121 2.37 20.42 -5.72
CA ILE A 121 3.05 20.54 -4.45
C ILE A 121 2.76 19.29 -3.62
N GLN A 122 3.83 18.58 -3.25
CA GLN A 122 3.80 17.40 -2.40
C GLN A 122 4.58 17.68 -1.13
N LYS A 123 4.11 17.19 0.01
CA LYS A 123 4.76 17.38 1.31
C LYS A 123 4.66 16.14 2.19
N VAL A 124 5.54 16.06 3.18
CA VAL A 124 5.42 15.10 4.26
C VAL A 124 4.68 15.73 5.45
N ASN A 125 3.88 14.97 6.17
CA ASN A 125 3.17 15.41 7.36
C ASN A 125 4.13 15.48 8.56
N VAL A 126 4.87 14.40 8.78
CA VAL A 126 5.88 14.30 9.83
C VAL A 126 7.14 13.66 9.26
N ILE A 127 8.31 14.16 9.65
CA ILE A 127 9.61 13.52 9.38
C ILE A 127 10.49 13.67 10.61
N SER A 128 11.14 12.58 11.02
CA SER A 128 12.05 12.56 12.15
C SER A 128 13.13 11.48 11.97
N HIS A 129 14.27 11.66 12.60
CA HIS A 129 15.25 10.58 12.75
C HIS A 129 14.70 9.47 13.63
N ILE A 130 15.05 8.23 13.33
CA ILE A 130 14.65 7.07 14.11
C ILE A 130 15.66 6.91 15.24
N GLN A 131 15.16 6.90 16.49
CA GLN A 131 16.00 6.72 17.67
C GLN A 131 16.79 5.39 17.60
N GLY A 132 18.08 5.43 17.94
CA GLY A 132 18.95 4.26 17.92
C GLY A 132 19.39 3.79 16.55
N LYS A 133 19.03 4.53 15.45
CA LYS A 133 19.47 4.22 14.09
C LYS A 133 20.38 5.30 13.51
N SER A 134 20.95 5.00 12.34
CA SER A 134 21.74 5.97 11.58
C SER A 134 20.93 7.20 11.25
N LYS A 135 21.53 8.41 11.26
CA LYS A 135 20.90 9.65 10.81
C LYS A 135 20.54 9.66 9.31
N LYS A 136 20.90 8.62 8.56
CA LYS A 136 20.40 8.34 7.21
C LYS A 136 19.05 7.63 7.22
N GLU A 137 18.57 7.18 8.37
CA GLU A 137 17.26 6.52 8.52
C GLU A 137 16.25 7.46 9.17
N VAL A 138 15.15 7.69 8.48
CA VAL A 138 14.07 8.56 8.93
C VAL A 138 12.74 7.83 8.92
N GLY A 139 11.91 8.17 9.90
CA GLY A 139 10.48 7.88 9.90
C GLY A 139 9.74 9.03 9.22
N VAL A 140 8.83 8.69 8.31
CA VAL A 140 8.08 9.67 7.52
C VAL A 140 6.60 9.32 7.55
N GLU A 141 5.78 10.26 8.03
CA GLU A 141 4.33 10.15 7.93
C GLU A 141 3.83 10.97 6.73
N VAL A 142 2.97 10.37 5.93
CA VAL A 142 2.35 10.99 4.77
C VAL A 142 0.89 10.56 4.66
N HIS A 143 0.08 11.35 3.97
CA HIS A 143 -1.28 10.97 3.61
C HIS A 143 -1.37 10.67 2.11
N SER A 144 -1.74 9.43 1.78
CA SER A 144 -2.00 8.95 0.41
C SER A 144 -0.89 9.23 -0.61
N LEU A 145 0.36 9.39 -0.18
CA LEU A 145 1.49 9.51 -1.11
C LEU A 145 1.99 8.14 -1.53
N SER A 146 2.09 7.95 -2.85
CA SER A 146 2.72 6.75 -3.39
C SER A 146 4.22 6.75 -3.11
N PRO A 147 4.84 5.56 -2.97
CA PRO A 147 6.28 5.44 -2.79
C PRO A 147 7.11 6.13 -3.89
N ALA A 148 6.61 6.15 -5.13
CA ALA A 148 7.27 6.82 -6.24
C ALA A 148 7.31 8.34 -6.05
N ILE A 149 6.19 8.95 -5.63
CA ILE A 149 6.11 10.38 -5.31
C ILE A 149 7.03 10.69 -4.14
N LEU A 150 7.01 9.88 -3.08
CA LEU A 150 7.87 10.09 -1.91
C LEU A 150 9.35 10.03 -2.27
N SER A 151 9.78 9.10 -3.14
CA SER A 151 11.15 9.04 -3.64
C SER A 151 11.56 10.30 -4.41
N LYS A 152 10.66 10.84 -5.26
CA LYS A 152 10.90 12.09 -5.98
C LYS A 152 10.95 13.31 -5.05
N LEU A 153 10.12 13.30 -4.01
CA LEU A 153 10.11 14.33 -2.99
C LEU A 153 11.45 14.40 -2.23
N PHE A 154 12.04 13.26 -1.85
CA PHE A 154 13.39 13.23 -1.29
C PHE A 154 14.45 13.69 -2.29
N ALA A 155 14.35 13.29 -3.55
CA ALA A 155 15.28 13.71 -4.60
C ALA A 155 15.26 15.22 -4.82
N SER A 156 14.12 15.90 -4.67
CA SER A 156 14.00 17.36 -4.82
C SER A 156 14.80 18.15 -3.77
N VAL A 157 15.13 17.55 -2.63
CA VAL A 157 16.00 18.14 -1.61
C VAL A 157 17.43 17.55 -1.65
N GLY A 158 17.78 16.81 -2.71
CA GLY A 158 19.12 16.28 -2.94
C GLY A 158 19.41 14.94 -2.25
N ALA A 159 18.43 14.28 -1.64
CA ALA A 159 18.60 12.99 -0.97
C ALA A 159 18.05 11.83 -1.82
N LYS A 160 18.82 10.76 -2.02
CA LYS A 160 18.40 9.57 -2.75
C LYS A 160 17.87 8.50 -1.78
N VAL A 161 16.69 7.97 -2.07
CA VAL A 161 16.12 6.86 -1.32
C VAL A 161 16.80 5.55 -1.74
N LEU A 162 17.45 4.87 -0.79
CA LEU A 162 18.07 3.55 -0.98
C LEU A 162 17.10 2.43 -0.64
N ASN A 163 16.30 2.62 0.41
CA ASN A 163 15.30 1.65 0.85
C ASN A 163 14.07 2.36 1.41
N MET A 164 12.90 1.76 1.22
CA MET A 164 11.63 2.27 1.74
C MET A 164 10.78 1.10 2.23
N ASP A 165 10.38 1.16 3.48
CA ASP A 165 9.57 0.15 4.15
C ASP A 165 8.29 0.77 4.71
N ARG A 166 7.11 0.40 4.19
CA ARG A 166 5.83 0.87 4.72
C ARG A 166 5.50 0.14 6.00
N VAL A 167 5.63 0.82 7.12
CA VAL A 167 5.46 0.23 8.47
C VAL A 167 4.05 0.38 9.04
N VAL A 168 3.33 1.42 8.57
CA VAL A 168 1.90 1.62 8.87
C VAL A 168 1.15 1.94 7.57
N TYR A 169 -0.02 1.36 7.40
CA TYR A 169 -0.95 1.65 6.31
C TYR A 169 -2.37 1.70 6.87
N ALA A 170 -3.01 2.86 6.79
CA ALA A 170 -4.40 3.02 7.24
C ALA A 170 -4.63 2.47 8.66
N GLY A 171 -3.74 2.77 9.60
CA GLY A 171 -3.79 2.25 10.98
C GLY A 171 -3.36 0.78 11.14
N LEU A 172 -3.19 0.03 10.07
CA LEU A 172 -2.67 -1.34 10.12
C LEU A 172 -1.17 -1.30 10.35
N THR A 173 -0.67 -2.18 11.23
CA THR A 173 0.75 -2.30 11.56
C THR A 173 1.29 -3.69 11.18
N LYS A 174 2.60 -3.84 11.11
CA LYS A 174 3.24 -5.13 10.86
C LYS A 174 3.59 -5.92 12.12
N LYS A 175 2.97 -5.56 13.27
CA LYS A 175 3.10 -6.32 14.49
C LYS A 175 2.71 -7.79 14.23
N ASP A 176 3.53 -8.73 14.70
CA ASP A 176 3.34 -10.17 14.54
C ASP A 176 3.18 -10.66 13.08
N LEU A 177 3.64 -9.84 12.10
CA LEU A 177 3.62 -10.17 10.68
C LEU A 177 5.04 -10.14 10.10
N PRO A 178 5.78 -11.26 10.13
CA PRO A 178 7.13 -11.35 9.58
C PRO A 178 7.18 -11.03 8.08
N ARG A 179 8.38 -10.66 7.59
CA ARG A 179 8.63 -10.36 6.18
C ARG A 179 8.30 -11.58 5.29
N GLY A 180 7.53 -11.35 4.23
CA GLY A 180 7.06 -12.39 3.32
C GLY A 180 5.76 -13.07 3.74
N ASN A 181 5.32 -12.91 4.97
CA ASN A 181 4.08 -13.49 5.47
C ASN A 181 2.88 -12.57 5.26
N TRP A 182 1.72 -13.18 5.21
CA TRP A 182 0.44 -12.50 5.11
C TRP A 182 -0.54 -13.01 6.19
N ARG A 183 -1.55 -12.21 6.49
CA ARG A 183 -2.67 -12.60 7.36
C ARG A 183 -3.99 -12.05 6.84
N LYS A 184 -5.09 -12.63 7.25
CA LYS A 184 -6.42 -12.03 7.08
C LYS A 184 -6.59 -10.84 8.01
N LEU A 185 -7.40 -9.86 7.61
CA LEU A 185 -7.83 -8.79 8.49
C LEU A 185 -8.95 -9.26 9.42
N SER A 186 -8.96 -8.73 10.63
CA SER A 186 -10.08 -8.88 11.56
C SER A 186 -11.27 -8.03 11.13
N ALA A 187 -12.48 -8.36 11.62
CA ALA A 187 -13.68 -7.57 11.36
C ALA A 187 -13.53 -6.11 11.83
N LYS A 188 -12.83 -5.86 12.94
CA LYS A 188 -12.54 -4.52 13.47
C LYS A 188 -11.66 -3.72 12.50
N GLU A 189 -10.60 -4.32 11.95
CA GLU A 189 -9.72 -3.68 10.98
C GLU A 189 -10.46 -3.36 9.68
N ILE A 190 -11.30 -4.27 9.20
CA ILE A 190 -12.15 -4.05 8.00
C ILE A 190 -13.13 -2.89 8.24
N GLY A 191 -13.80 -2.87 9.40
CA GLY A 191 -14.70 -1.78 9.79
C GLY A 191 -13.99 -0.43 9.80
N PHE A 192 -12.80 -0.36 10.38
CA PHE A 192 -11.99 0.85 10.39
C PHE A 192 -11.59 1.31 8.98
N LEU A 193 -11.14 0.39 8.11
CA LEU A 193 -10.81 0.72 6.72
C LEU A 193 -12.00 1.32 5.95
N LYS A 194 -13.21 0.78 6.15
CA LYS A 194 -14.45 1.29 5.53
C LYS A 194 -14.85 2.67 6.04
N MET A 195 -14.46 3.00 7.28
CA MET A 195 -14.78 4.31 7.88
C MET A 195 -13.86 5.43 7.38
N ILE A 196 -12.58 5.12 7.09
CA ILE A 196 -11.58 6.12 6.69
C ILE A 196 -11.42 6.27 5.17
N SER A 197 -12.13 5.46 4.39
CA SER A 197 -12.02 5.41 2.92
C SER A 197 -13.01 6.33 2.18
#